data_773d1e4d8fffa92db1773e89be0e27c2
#
_entry.id   773d1e4d8fffa92db1773e89be0e27c2
#
_cell.length_a   1.000
_cell.length_b   1.000
_cell.length_c   1.000
_cell.angle_alpha   90.00
_cell.angle_beta   90.00
_cell.angle_gamma   90.00
#
_symmetry.space_group_name_H-M   'P 1'
#
loop_
_entity.id
_entity.type
_entity.pdbx_description
1 polymer ?
#
loop_
_entity_poly.entity_id
_entity_poly.type
_entity_poly.pdbx_seq_one_letter_code
_entity_poly.pdbx_strand_id
1 'polypeptide(L)'
;MPFNDGFGKTWGLTGKVAFVFGNNGLAHNVSEALANEGVKIVDESTNETSILVTIPFDMHSAKIDSPDISPACWSERMENLFEKPRQITQQHWPSIKRSTSGRIIHFLGSFEPDKFSVDYAAWGATAAWAKSLTRAVDLGNTTVNMIQPGVSFDDRLIKNVPMGRGCSVADVTNLVLFLCSDYASYINGAIIPVDGGLSRFQR
;
A
#
# COMPACT_ATOMS: atom_id res chain seq x y z
N MET A 1 -28.58 13.69 16.05
CA MET A 1 -27.34 14.31 16.52
C MET A 1 -26.82 15.18 15.40
N PRO A 2 -26.55 16.47 15.60
CA PRO A 2 -25.99 17.29 14.56
C PRO A 2 -24.58 16.76 14.27
N PHE A 3 -24.29 16.51 12.99
CA PHE A 3 -22.91 16.33 12.54
C PHE A 3 -22.17 17.62 12.90
N ASN A 4 -21.28 17.52 13.87
CA ASN A 4 -20.47 18.64 14.27
C ASN A 4 -19.43 18.84 13.17
N ASP A 5 -19.30 20.06 12.68
CA ASP A 5 -18.45 20.53 11.56
C ASP A 5 -16.94 20.42 11.82
N GLY A 6 -16.55 19.51 12.67
CA GLY A 6 -15.16 19.22 13.06
C GLY A 6 -14.36 18.39 12.04
N PHE A 7 -14.65 18.47 10.74
CA PHE A 7 -13.65 18.17 9.71
C PHE A 7 -12.62 19.29 9.68
N GLY A 8 -12.00 19.55 10.82
CA GLY A 8 -10.74 20.27 10.87
C GLY A 8 -9.72 19.52 10.00
N LYS A 9 -9.09 20.22 9.11
CA LYS A 9 -8.21 19.84 8.01
C LYS A 9 -7.00 18.95 8.36
N THR A 10 -7.00 18.18 9.42
CA THR A 10 -5.86 17.33 9.79
C THR A 10 -6.32 15.89 9.93
N TRP A 11 -5.59 14.97 9.30
CA TRP A 11 -5.82 13.54 9.41
C TRP A 11 -5.57 12.97 10.81
N GLY A 12 -5.17 13.80 11.79
CA GLY A 12 -4.83 13.37 13.14
C GLY A 12 -3.57 12.50 13.21
N LEU A 13 -2.61 12.76 12.30
CA LEU A 13 -1.40 11.95 12.17
C LEU A 13 -0.21 12.54 12.93
N THR A 14 -0.31 13.76 13.42
CA THR A 14 0.77 14.46 14.14
C THR A 14 1.30 13.63 15.30
N GLY A 15 2.63 13.45 15.34
CA GLY A 15 3.33 12.70 16.38
C GLY A 15 3.37 11.19 16.17
N LYS A 16 2.71 10.66 15.15
CA LYS A 16 2.90 9.25 14.74
C LYS A 16 4.29 9.07 14.10
N VAL A 17 4.79 7.83 14.13
CA VAL A 17 6.09 7.46 13.54
C VAL A 17 5.86 6.46 12.44
N ALA A 18 6.37 6.73 11.24
CA ALA A 18 6.20 5.88 10.08
C ALA A 18 7.53 5.40 9.50
N PHE A 19 7.55 4.15 9.08
CA PHE A 19 8.55 3.59 8.19
C PHE A 19 7.91 3.32 6.82
N VAL A 20 8.50 3.85 5.75
CA VAL A 20 8.06 3.64 4.37
C VAL A 20 9.13 2.86 3.63
N PHE A 21 8.83 1.61 3.32
CA PHE A 21 9.71 0.73 2.55
C PHE A 21 9.50 0.93 1.05
N GLY A 22 10.56 1.24 0.34
CA GLY A 22 10.62 1.40 -1.11
C GLY A 22 11.69 2.41 -1.50
N ASN A 23 12.36 2.17 -2.62
CA ASN A 23 13.35 3.09 -3.19
C ASN A 23 12.87 3.56 -4.57
N ASN A 24 11.74 4.27 -4.58
CA ASN A 24 11.09 4.72 -5.81
C ASN A 24 10.34 6.03 -5.56
N GLY A 25 9.94 6.69 -6.64
CA GLY A 25 9.28 7.99 -6.57
C GLY A 25 7.98 7.98 -5.77
N LEU A 26 7.19 6.89 -5.82
CA LEU A 26 5.95 6.80 -5.05
C LEU A 26 6.23 6.71 -3.55
N ALA A 27 7.22 5.92 -3.13
CA ALA A 27 7.60 5.80 -1.73
C ALA A 27 8.08 7.15 -1.18
N HIS A 28 8.87 7.91 -1.97
CA HIS A 28 9.29 9.26 -1.60
C HIS A 28 8.09 10.19 -1.41
N ASN A 29 7.15 10.23 -2.36
CA ASN A 29 5.96 11.08 -2.27
C ASN A 29 5.04 10.68 -1.09
N VAL A 30 4.91 9.39 -0.78
CA VAL A 30 4.17 8.92 0.40
C VAL A 30 4.84 9.39 1.69
N SER A 31 6.17 9.29 1.77
CA SER A 31 6.94 9.77 2.93
C SER A 31 6.76 11.28 3.12
N GLU A 32 6.85 12.05 2.04
CA GLU A 32 6.64 13.50 2.06
C GLU A 32 5.22 13.87 2.49
N ALA A 33 4.20 13.19 1.94
CA ALA A 33 2.80 13.43 2.31
C ALA A 33 2.55 13.16 3.80
N LEU A 34 3.09 12.06 4.34
CA LEU A 34 2.99 11.75 5.77
C LEU A 34 3.74 12.80 6.62
N ALA A 35 4.94 13.20 6.21
CA ALA A 35 5.72 14.21 6.92
C ALA A 35 5.00 15.58 6.97
N ASN A 36 4.33 15.98 5.89
CA ASN A 36 3.53 17.21 5.82
C ASN A 36 2.34 17.20 6.78
N GLU A 37 1.86 16.02 7.18
CA GLU A 37 0.81 15.84 8.21
C GLU A 37 1.39 15.65 9.63
N GLY A 38 2.69 15.92 9.81
CA GLY A 38 3.35 15.88 11.12
C GLY A 38 3.76 14.48 11.59
N VAL A 39 3.86 13.52 10.66
CA VAL A 39 4.39 12.18 10.93
C VAL A 39 5.92 12.21 10.89
N LYS A 40 6.57 11.63 11.89
CA LYS A 40 8.02 11.44 11.87
C LYS A 40 8.37 10.24 10.99
N ILE A 41 9.08 10.47 9.90
CA ILE A 41 9.59 9.40 9.05
C ILE A 41 10.91 8.89 9.61
N VAL A 42 11.08 7.56 9.66
CA VAL A 42 12.30 6.90 10.15
C VAL A 42 12.85 5.96 9.09
N ASP A 43 14.18 5.82 9.04
CA ASP A 43 14.88 4.98 8.08
C ASP A 43 15.14 3.55 8.61
N GLU A 44 14.95 3.36 9.90
CA GLU A 44 15.14 2.08 10.58
C GLU A 44 13.96 1.75 11.51
N SER A 45 13.85 0.47 11.88
CA SER A 45 12.84 0.05 12.85
C SER A 45 13.14 0.66 14.22
N THR A 46 12.17 1.37 14.77
CA THR A 46 12.23 1.94 16.12
C THR A 46 11.13 1.35 16.99
N ASN A 47 11.29 1.46 18.31
CA ASN A 47 10.25 1.04 19.26
C ASN A 47 8.97 1.89 19.19
N GLU A 48 9.00 3.00 18.45
CA GLU A 48 7.91 3.97 18.32
C GLU A 48 7.17 3.84 16.98
N THR A 49 7.67 3.02 16.02
CA THR A 49 7.04 2.86 14.73
C THR A 49 5.60 2.37 14.88
N SER A 50 4.65 3.17 14.44
CA SER A 50 3.21 2.87 14.48
C SER A 50 2.58 2.74 13.08
N ILE A 51 3.26 3.23 12.06
CA ILE A 51 2.83 3.16 10.66
C ILE A 51 3.90 2.44 9.84
N LEU A 52 3.49 1.45 9.08
CA LEU A 52 4.32 0.76 8.08
C LEU A 52 3.64 0.84 6.72
N VAL A 53 4.35 1.36 5.74
CA VAL A 53 3.92 1.34 4.34
C VAL A 53 4.97 0.61 3.51
N THR A 54 4.59 -0.39 2.72
CA THR A 54 5.51 -1.08 1.82
C THR A 54 5.13 -0.85 0.37
N ILE A 55 6.07 -0.29 -0.41
CA ILE A 55 5.92 0.04 -1.83
C ILE A 55 7.09 -0.58 -2.59
N PRO A 56 7.06 -1.91 -2.83
CA PRO A 56 8.22 -2.66 -3.32
C PRO A 56 8.50 -2.50 -4.83
N PHE A 57 7.71 -1.69 -5.54
CA PHE A 57 7.81 -1.51 -6.99
C PHE A 57 7.67 -0.04 -7.37
N ASP A 58 8.21 0.32 -8.51
CA ASP A 58 7.92 1.59 -9.16
C ASP A 58 6.65 1.44 -10.02
N MET A 59 5.74 2.41 -9.96
CA MET A 59 4.53 2.45 -10.79
C MET A 59 4.84 2.41 -12.29
N HIS A 60 6.06 2.75 -12.67
CA HIS A 60 6.54 2.79 -14.06
C HIS A 60 7.37 1.57 -14.46
N SER A 61 7.69 0.67 -13.54
CA SER A 61 8.52 -0.48 -13.86
C SER A 61 7.79 -1.45 -14.79
N ALA A 62 8.51 -1.91 -15.81
CA ALA A 62 7.99 -2.92 -16.74
C ALA A 62 7.66 -4.22 -15.98
N LYS A 63 6.46 -4.73 -16.23
CA LYS A 63 6.06 -6.05 -15.75
C LYS A 63 6.65 -7.12 -16.65
N ILE A 64 6.94 -8.28 -16.08
CA ILE A 64 7.29 -9.45 -16.88
C ILE A 64 5.99 -10.15 -17.26
N ASP A 65 5.66 -10.10 -18.53
CA ASP A 65 4.40 -10.57 -19.11
C ASP A 65 4.53 -11.88 -19.92
N SER A 66 5.63 -12.60 -19.74
CA SER A 66 5.84 -13.93 -20.32
C SER A 66 5.84 -15.00 -19.24
N PRO A 67 5.16 -16.15 -19.47
CA PRO A 67 5.26 -17.30 -18.58
C PRO A 67 6.62 -18.01 -18.66
N ASP A 68 7.37 -17.79 -19.73
CA ASP A 68 8.68 -18.38 -19.94
C ASP A 68 9.78 -17.47 -19.36
N ILE A 69 9.93 -17.54 -18.05
CA ILE A 69 10.98 -16.83 -17.32
C ILE A 69 11.95 -17.80 -16.65
N SER A 70 13.19 -17.36 -16.50
CA SER A 70 14.19 -18.16 -15.79
C SER A 70 13.85 -18.31 -14.30
N PRO A 71 14.23 -19.44 -13.65
CA PRO A 71 14.07 -19.57 -12.19
C PRO A 71 14.72 -18.46 -11.39
N ALA A 72 15.83 -17.90 -11.85
CA ALA A 72 16.51 -16.78 -11.21
C ALA A 72 15.65 -15.51 -11.25
N CYS A 73 15.06 -15.19 -12.40
CA CYS A 73 14.17 -14.03 -12.55
C CYS A 73 12.89 -14.21 -11.68
N TRP A 74 12.29 -15.39 -11.67
CA TRP A 74 11.18 -15.72 -10.78
C TRP A 74 11.54 -15.46 -9.32
N SER A 75 12.69 -16.01 -8.86
CA SER A 75 13.13 -15.87 -7.48
C SER A 75 13.37 -14.41 -7.10
N GLU A 76 13.99 -13.63 -8.00
CA GLU A 76 14.23 -12.20 -7.80
C GLU A 76 12.91 -11.41 -7.67
N ARG A 77 11.90 -11.72 -8.51
CA ARG A 77 10.59 -11.06 -8.43
C ARG A 77 9.89 -11.38 -7.12
N MET A 78 9.85 -12.65 -6.73
CA MET A 78 9.26 -13.08 -5.46
C MET A 78 9.98 -12.47 -4.26
N GLU A 79 11.30 -12.42 -4.29
CA GLU A 79 12.11 -11.78 -3.23
C GLU A 79 11.77 -10.30 -3.10
N ASN A 80 11.77 -9.56 -4.20
CA ASN A 80 11.59 -8.11 -4.16
C ASN A 80 10.14 -7.71 -3.86
N LEU A 81 9.13 -8.40 -4.42
CA LEU A 81 7.73 -8.00 -4.36
C LEU A 81 6.96 -8.62 -3.19
N PHE A 82 7.44 -9.72 -2.63
CA PHE A 82 6.78 -10.40 -1.52
C PHE A 82 7.68 -10.58 -0.30
N GLU A 83 8.86 -11.23 -0.46
CA GLU A 83 9.64 -11.65 0.70
C GLU A 83 10.24 -10.46 1.47
N LYS A 84 10.81 -9.46 0.78
CA LYS A 84 11.29 -8.24 1.44
C LYS A 84 10.19 -7.48 2.16
N PRO A 85 9.02 -7.16 1.57
CA PRO A 85 7.89 -6.58 2.31
C PRO A 85 7.47 -7.40 3.53
N ARG A 86 7.48 -8.73 3.42
CA ARG A 86 7.17 -9.64 4.52
C ARG A 86 8.19 -9.52 5.66
N GLN A 87 9.49 -9.55 5.35
CA GLN A 87 10.58 -9.43 6.33
C GLN A 87 10.54 -8.07 7.03
N ILE A 88 10.36 -7.00 6.29
CA ILE A 88 10.21 -5.64 6.83
C ILE A 88 9.01 -5.57 7.79
N THR A 89 7.89 -6.17 7.42
CA THR A 89 6.73 -6.22 8.30
C THR A 89 7.03 -6.98 9.59
N GLN A 90 7.70 -8.12 9.48
CA GLN A 90 8.11 -8.91 10.66
C GLN A 90 9.06 -8.11 11.57
N GLN A 91 9.97 -7.34 10.99
CA GLN A 91 10.91 -6.49 11.74
C GLN A 91 10.18 -5.38 12.52
N HIS A 92 9.17 -4.75 11.92
CA HIS A 92 8.41 -3.67 12.55
C HIS A 92 7.23 -4.15 13.41
N TRP A 93 6.86 -5.43 13.31
CA TRP A 93 5.72 -6.02 14.00
C TRP A 93 5.66 -5.77 15.51
N PRO A 94 6.78 -5.96 16.28
CA PRO A 94 6.74 -5.77 17.74
C PRO A 94 6.38 -4.35 18.14
N SER A 95 6.80 -3.36 17.35
CA SER A 95 6.54 -1.94 17.61
C SER A 95 5.09 -1.58 17.26
N ILE A 96 4.64 -1.99 16.08
CA ILE A 96 3.27 -1.75 15.62
C ILE A 96 2.25 -2.42 16.53
N LYS A 97 2.53 -3.64 16.99
CA LYS A 97 1.66 -4.36 17.93
C LYS A 97 1.50 -3.64 19.28
N ARG A 98 2.51 -2.91 19.74
CA ARG A 98 2.43 -2.12 20.96
C ARG A 98 1.72 -0.78 20.78
N SER A 99 1.59 -0.33 19.54
CA SER A 99 0.93 0.93 19.24
C SER A 99 -0.56 0.86 19.53
N THR A 100 -1.12 1.92 20.07
CA THR A 100 -2.57 2.06 20.28
C THR A 100 -3.35 2.29 18.98
N SER A 101 -2.65 2.58 17.87
CA SER A 101 -3.25 2.86 16.56
C SER A 101 -2.32 2.45 15.43
N GLY A 102 -1.89 1.18 15.42
CA GLY A 102 -1.00 0.65 14.39
C GLY A 102 -1.64 0.66 12.99
N ARG A 103 -0.85 0.93 11.98
CA ARG A 103 -1.29 0.94 10.57
C ARG A 103 -0.27 0.23 9.70
N ILE A 104 -0.71 -0.79 8.97
CA ILE A 104 0.10 -1.50 7.99
C ILE A 104 -0.59 -1.37 6.64
N ILE A 105 0.14 -0.85 5.65
CA ILE A 105 -0.36 -0.67 4.30
C ILE A 105 0.63 -1.33 3.33
N HIS A 106 0.15 -2.34 2.61
CA HIS A 106 0.92 -2.98 1.54
C HIS A 106 0.44 -2.49 0.18
N PHE A 107 1.36 -2.09 -0.66
CA PHE A 107 1.04 -1.82 -2.05
C PHE A 107 1.13 -3.10 -2.86
N LEU A 108 0.06 -3.37 -3.60
CA LEU A 108 0.03 -4.34 -4.68
C LEU A 108 0.23 -3.58 -5.99
N GLY A 109 0.84 -4.19 -6.99
CA GLY A 109 0.98 -3.52 -8.29
C GLY A 109 -0.35 -3.39 -9.04
N SER A 110 -0.34 -2.58 -10.09
CA SER A 110 -1.53 -2.39 -10.93
C SER A 110 -1.88 -3.68 -11.66
N PHE A 111 -3.15 -4.04 -11.62
CA PHE A 111 -3.67 -5.18 -12.35
C PHE A 111 -4.13 -4.76 -13.76
N GLU A 112 -3.77 -5.55 -14.76
CA GLU A 112 -4.22 -5.39 -16.14
C GLU A 112 -5.04 -6.63 -16.51
N PRO A 113 -6.38 -6.51 -16.67
CA PRO A 113 -7.27 -7.67 -16.78
C PRO A 113 -6.92 -8.64 -17.92
N ASP A 114 -6.43 -8.10 -19.03
CA ASP A 114 -6.20 -8.84 -20.27
C ASP A 114 -4.73 -9.27 -20.45
N LYS A 115 -3.91 -9.12 -19.40
CA LYS A 115 -2.49 -9.46 -19.49
C LYS A 115 -2.07 -10.46 -18.44
N PHE A 116 -1.19 -11.35 -18.85
CA PHE A 116 -0.40 -12.16 -17.94
C PHE A 116 0.70 -11.31 -17.29
N SER A 117 0.97 -11.53 -16.01
CA SER A 117 2.18 -11.05 -15.35
C SER A 117 2.58 -12.01 -14.25
N VAL A 118 3.86 -12.36 -14.19
CA VAL A 118 4.42 -13.18 -13.09
C VAL A 118 4.34 -12.46 -11.75
N ASP A 119 4.30 -11.15 -11.75
CA ASP A 119 4.19 -10.34 -10.54
C ASP A 119 2.85 -10.55 -9.81
N TYR A 120 1.81 -11.02 -10.52
CA TYR A 120 0.52 -11.35 -9.89
C TYR A 120 0.63 -12.46 -8.87
N ALA A 121 1.59 -13.38 -9.02
CA ALA A 121 1.86 -14.40 -8.01
C ALA A 121 2.37 -13.76 -6.69
N ALA A 122 3.31 -12.84 -6.77
CA ALA A 122 3.83 -12.13 -5.60
C ALA A 122 2.76 -11.25 -4.95
N TRP A 123 1.96 -10.53 -5.75
CA TRP A 123 0.86 -9.70 -5.21
C TRP A 123 -0.25 -10.54 -4.60
N GLY A 124 -0.59 -11.70 -5.21
CA GLY A 124 -1.52 -12.67 -4.64
C GLY A 124 -1.02 -13.22 -3.30
N ALA A 125 0.26 -13.57 -3.22
CA ALA A 125 0.90 -14.01 -1.98
C ALA A 125 0.85 -12.90 -0.91
N THR A 126 1.21 -11.66 -1.27
CA THR A 126 1.13 -10.51 -0.37
C THR A 126 -0.30 -10.28 0.13
N ALA A 127 -1.29 -10.32 -0.77
CA ALA A 127 -2.69 -10.11 -0.41
C ALA A 127 -3.22 -11.18 0.55
N ALA A 128 -2.94 -12.46 0.28
CA ALA A 128 -3.36 -13.57 1.13
C ALA A 128 -2.68 -13.51 2.51
N TRP A 129 -1.37 -13.25 2.53
CA TRP A 129 -0.60 -13.13 3.76
C TRP A 129 -1.03 -11.92 4.59
N ALA A 130 -1.18 -10.73 3.99
CA ALA A 130 -1.63 -9.53 4.69
C ALA A 130 -3.03 -9.71 5.30
N LYS A 131 -3.95 -10.37 4.57
CA LYS A 131 -5.24 -10.75 5.15
C LYS A 131 -5.10 -11.68 6.35
N SER A 132 -4.16 -12.62 6.35
CA SER A 132 -3.94 -13.51 7.48
C SER A 132 -3.43 -12.76 8.72
N LEU A 133 -2.63 -11.70 8.53
CA LEU A 133 -2.16 -10.86 9.62
C LEU A 133 -3.30 -10.22 10.41
N THR A 134 -4.43 -9.90 9.81
CA THR A 134 -5.58 -9.35 10.51
C THR A 134 -6.15 -10.29 11.59
N ARG A 135 -5.82 -11.59 11.53
CA ARG A 135 -6.23 -12.61 12.50
C ARG A 135 -5.12 -12.98 13.49
N ALA A 136 -3.87 -12.69 13.13
CA ALA A 136 -2.71 -13.01 13.98
C ALA A 136 -2.58 -12.05 15.17
N VAL A 137 -3.45 -11.10 15.28
CA VAL A 137 -3.29 -9.97 16.14
C VAL A 137 -4.42 -9.89 17.14
N ASP A 138 -4.06 -9.95 18.40
CA ASP A 138 -4.76 -9.30 19.51
C ASP A 138 -4.69 -7.77 19.29
N LEU A 139 -5.25 -7.34 18.17
CA LEU A 139 -5.04 -6.02 17.61
C LEU A 139 -6.09 -5.06 18.10
N GLY A 140 -6.01 -4.60 19.27
CA GLY A 140 -6.94 -3.58 19.73
C GLY A 140 -7.32 -2.55 18.65
N ASN A 141 -6.36 -1.85 18.05
CA ASN A 141 -6.62 -0.80 17.06
C ASN A 141 -5.65 -0.79 15.85
N THR A 142 -4.94 -1.90 15.58
CA THR A 142 -4.09 -1.99 14.39
C THR A 142 -4.89 -2.47 13.20
N THR A 143 -4.69 -1.87 12.05
CA THR A 143 -5.28 -2.30 10.78
C THR A 143 -4.21 -2.69 9.78
N VAL A 144 -4.53 -3.68 8.95
CA VAL A 144 -3.70 -4.14 7.84
C VAL A 144 -4.52 -4.03 6.57
N ASN A 145 -4.13 -3.16 5.65
CA ASN A 145 -4.85 -2.95 4.39
C ASN A 145 -3.90 -2.96 3.20
N MET A 146 -4.45 -3.10 2.03
CA MET A 146 -3.71 -3.13 0.78
C MET A 146 -4.25 -2.09 -0.19
N ILE A 147 -3.35 -1.42 -0.91
CA ILE A 147 -3.70 -0.49 -1.98
C ILE A 147 -3.26 -1.11 -3.30
N GLN A 148 -4.16 -1.12 -4.25
CA GLN A 148 -3.89 -1.54 -5.61
C GLN A 148 -4.02 -0.33 -6.55
N PRO A 149 -2.90 0.35 -6.89
CA PRO A 149 -2.95 1.50 -7.77
C PRO A 149 -3.29 1.09 -9.20
N GLY A 150 -3.94 1.97 -9.91
CA GLY A 150 -4.20 1.84 -11.34
C GLY A 150 -2.98 2.16 -12.21
N VAL A 151 -3.17 2.09 -13.52
CA VAL A 151 -2.16 2.47 -14.50
C VAL A 151 -1.96 3.99 -14.51
N SER A 152 -0.71 4.44 -14.62
CA SER A 152 -0.39 5.87 -14.51
C SER A 152 -0.03 6.54 -15.84
N PHE A 153 0.66 5.87 -16.76
CA PHE A 153 1.26 6.54 -17.93
C PHE A 153 1.17 5.79 -19.27
N ASP A 154 0.52 4.63 -19.35
CA ASP A 154 0.34 3.96 -20.63
C ASP A 154 -0.96 4.45 -21.29
N ASP A 155 -0.85 5.33 -22.27
CA ASP A 155 -2.01 5.88 -23.00
C ASP A 155 -2.92 4.79 -23.60
N ARG A 156 -2.37 3.61 -23.93
CA ARG A 156 -3.14 2.47 -24.46
C ARG A 156 -4.05 1.90 -23.37
N LEU A 157 -3.59 1.88 -22.12
CA LEU A 157 -4.33 1.38 -20.97
C LEU A 157 -5.28 2.44 -20.41
N ILE A 158 -4.87 3.71 -20.44
CA ILE A 158 -5.69 4.85 -19.99
C ILE A 158 -7.01 4.92 -20.77
N LYS A 159 -7.02 4.54 -22.05
CA LYS A 159 -8.26 4.46 -22.86
C LYS A 159 -9.32 3.52 -22.27
N ASN A 160 -8.89 2.52 -21.49
CA ASN A 160 -9.78 1.57 -20.85
C ASN A 160 -10.20 2.00 -19.43
N VAL A 161 -9.59 3.07 -18.90
CA VAL A 161 -9.95 3.63 -17.58
C VAL A 161 -11.24 4.44 -17.71
N PRO A 162 -12.32 4.08 -17.00
CA PRO A 162 -13.59 4.81 -17.09
C PRO A 162 -13.51 6.29 -16.78
N MET A 163 -12.62 6.69 -15.86
CA MET A 163 -12.39 8.09 -15.55
C MET A 163 -11.61 8.86 -16.62
N GLY A 164 -11.13 8.20 -17.69
CA GLY A 164 -10.46 8.82 -18.84
C GLY A 164 -9.08 9.41 -18.53
N ARG A 165 -8.49 9.09 -17.39
CA ARG A 165 -7.14 9.54 -17.01
C ARG A 165 -6.39 8.45 -16.25
N GLY A 166 -5.08 8.56 -16.23
CA GLY A 166 -4.22 7.72 -15.39
C GLY A 166 -4.34 8.03 -13.90
N CYS A 167 -3.90 7.09 -13.09
CA CYS A 167 -3.78 7.24 -11.65
C CYS A 167 -2.61 8.17 -11.33
N SER A 168 -2.88 9.26 -10.65
CA SER A 168 -1.84 10.19 -10.17
C SER A 168 -1.28 9.76 -8.82
N VAL A 169 -0.11 10.28 -8.48
CA VAL A 169 0.48 10.09 -7.14
C VAL A 169 -0.46 10.60 -6.05
N ALA A 170 -1.11 11.74 -6.27
CA ALA A 170 -2.05 12.32 -5.30
C ALA A 170 -3.27 11.43 -5.05
N ASP A 171 -3.79 10.73 -6.07
CA ASP A 171 -4.90 9.78 -5.89
C ASP A 171 -4.55 8.69 -4.88
N VAL A 172 -3.30 8.26 -4.89
CA VAL A 172 -2.80 7.17 -4.03
C VAL A 172 -2.40 7.68 -2.65
N THR A 173 -1.65 8.79 -2.58
CA THR A 173 -1.18 9.35 -1.31
C THR A 173 -2.33 9.80 -0.42
N ASN A 174 -3.40 10.36 -0.98
CA ASN A 174 -4.61 10.72 -0.22
C ASN A 174 -5.25 9.50 0.44
N LEU A 175 -5.27 8.35 -0.23
CA LEU A 175 -5.77 7.11 0.37
C LEU A 175 -4.83 6.60 1.48
N VAL A 176 -3.51 6.73 1.32
CA VAL A 176 -2.55 6.39 2.39
C VAL A 176 -2.81 7.23 3.63
N LEU A 177 -2.94 8.55 3.50
CA LEU A 177 -3.23 9.45 4.62
C LEU A 177 -4.54 9.06 5.32
N PHE A 178 -5.59 8.78 4.55
CA PHE A 178 -6.87 8.32 5.08
C PHE A 178 -6.71 7.00 5.86
N LEU A 179 -6.06 5.98 5.27
CA LEU A 179 -5.87 4.68 5.92
C LEU A 179 -4.97 4.75 7.16
N CYS A 180 -4.06 5.71 7.22
CA CYS A 180 -3.22 5.96 8.40
C CYS A 180 -3.98 6.71 9.50
N SER A 181 -5.08 7.37 9.18
CA SER A 181 -5.88 8.15 10.11
C SER A 181 -6.78 7.28 11.01
N ASP A 182 -7.36 7.90 12.02
CA ASP A 182 -8.34 7.23 12.89
C ASP A 182 -9.71 7.09 12.20
N TYR A 183 -9.97 7.83 11.12
CA TYR A 183 -11.19 7.68 10.30
C TYR A 183 -11.28 6.30 9.64
N ALA A 184 -10.14 5.64 9.39
CA ALA A 184 -10.06 4.30 8.81
C ALA A 184 -9.88 3.19 9.87
N SER A 185 -10.10 3.48 11.15
CA SER A 185 -9.84 2.53 12.26
C SER A 185 -10.65 1.23 12.18
N TYR A 186 -11.74 1.21 11.41
CA TYR A 186 -12.58 0.02 11.22
C TYR A 186 -12.40 -0.63 9.84
N ILE A 187 -11.47 -0.14 9.02
CA ILE A 187 -11.11 -0.75 7.72
C ILE A 187 -9.91 -1.66 7.95
N ASN A 188 -10.13 -2.98 7.87
CA ASN A 188 -9.11 -3.98 8.15
C ASN A 188 -9.22 -5.18 7.19
N GLY A 189 -8.13 -5.54 6.53
CA GLY A 189 -8.06 -6.63 5.54
C GLY A 189 -8.58 -6.25 4.16
N ALA A 190 -8.82 -4.97 3.88
CA ALA A 190 -9.30 -4.52 2.59
C ALA A 190 -8.20 -4.47 1.53
N ILE A 191 -8.54 -4.83 0.30
CA ILE A 191 -7.80 -4.50 -0.92
C ILE A 191 -8.57 -3.37 -1.59
N ILE A 192 -7.98 -2.19 -1.68
CA ILE A 192 -8.66 -1.00 -2.20
C ILE A 192 -8.04 -0.62 -3.55
N PRO A 193 -8.76 -0.82 -4.66
CA PRO A 193 -8.31 -0.35 -5.96
C PRO A 193 -8.41 1.19 -6.04
N VAL A 194 -7.35 1.81 -6.58
CA VAL A 194 -7.29 3.25 -6.91
C VAL A 194 -6.99 3.33 -8.39
N ASP A 195 -7.94 2.96 -9.23
CA ASP A 195 -7.73 2.63 -10.64
C ASP A 195 -8.71 3.32 -11.61
N GLY A 196 -9.47 4.28 -11.13
CA GLY A 196 -10.44 5.00 -11.95
C GLY A 196 -11.56 4.12 -12.53
N GLY A 197 -11.80 2.94 -11.92
CA GLY A 197 -12.81 1.97 -12.31
C GLY A 197 -12.32 0.93 -13.33
N LEU A 198 -11.02 0.83 -13.58
CA LEU A 198 -10.45 -0.14 -14.53
C LEU A 198 -10.78 -1.59 -14.13
N SER A 199 -10.72 -1.92 -12.86
CA SER A 199 -10.95 -3.28 -12.32
C SER A 199 -12.42 -3.65 -12.15
N ARG A 200 -13.36 -2.73 -12.41
CA ARG A 200 -14.80 -2.96 -12.17
C ARG A 200 -15.41 -4.13 -12.95
N PHE A 201 -14.76 -4.58 -14.01
CA PHE A 201 -15.21 -5.70 -14.83
C PHE A 201 -14.57 -7.04 -14.42
N GLN A 202 -13.76 -7.04 -13.37
CA GLN A 202 -13.22 -8.29 -12.81
C GLN A 202 -14.33 -8.97 -12.00
N ARG A 203 -14.86 -10.04 -12.56
CA ARG A 203 -15.77 -10.96 -11.87
C ARG A 203 -14.99 -12.18 -11.38
#